data_86796a3121b8cc12785af8b486a650f3
#
_entry.id   86796a3121b8cc12785af8b486a650f3
#
_cell.length_a   1.000
_cell.length_b   1.000
_cell.length_c   1.000
_cell.angle_alpha   90.00
_cell.angle_beta   90.00
_cell.angle_gamma   90.00
#
_symmetry.space_group_name_H-M   'P 1'
#
loop_
_entity.id
_entity.type
_entity.pdbx_description
1 polymer ?
#
loop_
_entity_poly.entity_id
_entity_poly.type
_entity_poly.pdbx_seq_one_letter_code
_entity_poly.pdbx_strand_id
1 'polypeptide(L)'
;MKHIYKGLVLCATLAFAYTHTAAQELLADMLEATQADTLSKVQVAFRSINQRDLLGGVSVIDMKEMSEKAYTSNSLGFVDNVVGGFNGNIWGNTEYLVIVDGMVRDANNVLPHEIDQITLLKGASAVVLYGPRAAKGVISITTKRGEIGDLRINIHANTGFYTPKSYPKYLGSAEYMTLYNEARANDGLAANYSQEDIFNHASGSNPYRYPNFDMYSSEYLK
;
A
#
# COMPACT_ATOMS: atom_id res chain seq x y z
N MET A 1 45.25 57.29 -9.59
CA MET A 1 45.42 56.23 -8.60
C MET A 1 44.14 55.84 -7.89
N LYS A 2 43.25 56.74 -7.45
CA LYS A 2 42.00 56.42 -6.73
C LYS A 2 40.99 55.53 -7.50
N HIS A 3 40.91 55.59 -8.79
CA HIS A 3 39.98 54.81 -9.62
C HIS A 3 40.42 53.36 -9.82
N ILE A 4 41.73 53.10 -9.86
CA ILE A 4 42.29 51.74 -10.01
C ILE A 4 42.04 50.92 -8.73
N TYR A 5 42.15 51.53 -7.55
CA TYR A 5 41.87 50.88 -6.27
C TYR A 5 40.39 50.52 -6.12
N LYS A 6 39.46 51.37 -6.59
CA LYS A 6 38.02 51.06 -6.55
C LYS A 6 37.66 49.86 -7.44
N GLY A 7 38.28 49.76 -8.62
CA GLY A 7 38.08 48.62 -9.51
C GLY A 7 38.63 47.32 -8.93
N LEU A 8 39.79 47.38 -8.31
CA LEU A 8 40.44 46.21 -7.70
C LEU A 8 39.68 45.67 -6.50
N VAL A 9 39.12 46.54 -5.64
CA VAL A 9 38.30 46.19 -4.52
C VAL A 9 36.94 45.59 -4.99
N LEU A 10 36.34 46.14 -6.05
CA LEU A 10 35.10 45.64 -6.63
C LEU A 10 35.29 44.25 -7.25
N CYS A 11 36.38 44.00 -7.95
CA CYS A 11 36.70 42.66 -8.46
C CYS A 11 36.98 41.65 -7.36
N ALA A 12 37.65 42.05 -6.28
CA ALA A 12 37.91 41.18 -5.15
C ALA A 12 36.63 40.80 -4.40
N THR A 13 35.69 41.74 -4.23
CA THR A 13 34.41 41.46 -3.60
C THR A 13 33.49 40.57 -4.46
N LEU A 14 33.51 40.77 -5.79
CA LEU A 14 32.77 39.89 -6.72
C LEU A 14 33.38 38.48 -6.77
N ALA A 15 34.69 38.36 -6.80
CA ALA A 15 35.35 37.05 -6.73
C ALA A 15 35.08 36.31 -5.43
N PHE A 16 35.05 37.03 -4.30
CA PHE A 16 34.73 36.44 -2.99
C PHE A 16 33.25 36.01 -2.90
N ALA A 17 32.32 36.79 -3.47
CA ALA A 17 30.90 36.41 -3.55
C ALA A 17 30.72 35.18 -4.46
N TYR A 18 31.43 35.10 -5.58
CA TYR A 18 31.33 33.95 -6.48
C TYR A 18 31.86 32.65 -5.85
N THR A 19 32.97 32.71 -5.11
CA THR A 19 33.49 31.56 -4.39
C THR A 19 32.58 31.10 -3.24
N HIS A 20 31.87 32.04 -2.61
CA HIS A 20 30.92 31.73 -1.53
C HIS A 20 29.67 31.02 -2.08
N THR A 21 29.12 31.45 -3.23
CA THR A 21 27.97 30.78 -3.84
C THR A 21 28.34 29.40 -4.37
N ALA A 22 29.49 29.26 -5.04
CA ALA A 22 29.98 27.96 -5.51
C ALA A 22 30.23 26.96 -4.35
N ALA A 23 30.75 27.44 -3.24
CA ALA A 23 30.93 26.59 -2.03
C ALA A 23 29.60 26.19 -1.38
N GLN A 24 28.60 27.07 -1.41
CA GLN A 24 27.24 26.72 -0.90
C GLN A 24 26.54 25.73 -1.81
N GLU A 25 26.64 25.86 -3.13
CA GLU A 25 26.09 24.87 -4.06
C GLU A 25 26.78 23.50 -3.89
N LEU A 26 28.09 23.46 -3.76
CA LEU A 26 28.83 22.23 -3.55
C LEU A 26 28.45 21.56 -2.21
N LEU A 27 28.24 22.37 -1.16
CA LEU A 27 27.80 21.87 0.14
C LEU A 27 26.36 21.34 0.09
N ALA A 28 25.47 22.01 -0.66
CA ALA A 28 24.10 21.58 -0.87
C ALA A 28 24.07 20.25 -1.66
N ASP A 29 24.85 20.13 -2.73
CA ASP A 29 24.99 18.89 -3.50
C ASP A 29 25.57 17.73 -2.66
N MET A 30 26.55 18.02 -1.82
CA MET A 30 27.11 17.01 -0.89
C MET A 30 26.10 16.59 0.18
N LEU A 31 25.29 17.52 0.71
CA LEU A 31 24.21 17.21 1.65
C LEU A 31 23.10 16.40 0.99
N GLU A 32 22.73 16.76 -0.24
CA GLU A 32 21.72 16.02 -1.01
C GLU A 32 22.20 14.62 -1.39
N ALA A 33 23.46 14.47 -1.80
CA ALA A 33 24.09 13.18 -2.04
C ALA A 33 24.17 12.33 -0.75
N THR A 34 24.45 12.96 0.39
CA THR A 34 24.50 12.26 1.70
C THR A 34 23.09 11.85 2.14
N GLN A 35 22.07 12.66 1.90
CA GLN A 35 20.67 12.30 2.16
C GLN A 35 20.19 11.18 1.22
N ALA A 36 20.51 11.25 -0.07
CA ALA A 36 20.20 10.19 -1.02
C ALA A 36 20.87 8.86 -0.64
N ASP A 37 22.09 8.89 -0.13
CA ASP A 37 22.80 7.71 0.34
C ASP A 37 22.20 7.14 1.65
N THR A 38 21.60 7.98 2.47
CA THR A 38 20.90 7.57 3.70
C THR A 38 19.56 6.93 3.40
N LEU A 39 18.83 7.43 2.38
CA LEU A 39 17.57 6.86 1.91
C LEU A 39 17.75 5.52 1.16
N SER A 40 18.96 5.22 0.70
CA SER A 40 19.26 3.97 -0.01
C SER A 40 19.65 2.80 0.89
N LYS A 41 19.73 3.00 2.21
CA LYS A 41 20.06 1.93 3.18
C LYS A 41 18.82 1.17 3.56
N VAL A 42 18.88 -0.12 3.34
CA VAL A 42 17.83 -1.08 3.67
C VAL A 42 18.24 -1.87 4.89
N GLN A 43 17.38 -1.88 5.89
CA GLN A 43 17.58 -2.75 7.05
C GLN A 43 17.17 -4.18 6.68
N VAL A 44 18.14 -5.06 6.63
CA VAL A 44 17.94 -6.47 6.31
C VAL A 44 18.54 -7.33 7.42
N ALA A 45 17.72 -8.15 8.04
CA ALA A 45 18.10 -8.99 9.19
C ALA A 45 18.79 -8.16 10.29
N PHE A 46 20.12 -8.30 10.41
CA PHE A 46 20.91 -7.73 11.50
C PHE A 46 21.82 -6.58 11.07
N ARG A 47 21.71 -6.10 9.82
CA ARG A 47 22.56 -5.04 9.28
C ARG A 47 21.85 -4.17 8.25
N SER A 48 22.31 -2.94 8.12
CA SER A 48 21.94 -2.06 7.02
C SER A 48 22.83 -2.33 5.81
N ILE A 49 22.21 -2.50 4.64
CA ILE A 49 22.90 -2.75 3.37
C ILE A 49 22.40 -1.72 2.38
N ASN A 50 23.24 -1.26 1.46
CA ASN A 50 22.77 -0.39 0.39
C ASN A 50 21.79 -1.16 -0.51
N GLN A 51 20.75 -0.50 -0.97
CA GLN A 51 19.74 -1.10 -1.84
C GLN A 51 20.35 -1.71 -3.11
N ARG A 52 21.44 -1.14 -3.61
CA ARG A 52 22.18 -1.63 -4.79
C ARG A 52 22.90 -2.97 -4.54
N ASP A 53 23.24 -3.25 -3.28
CA ASP A 53 23.95 -4.45 -2.88
C ASP A 53 23.03 -5.61 -2.50
N LEU A 54 21.72 -5.38 -2.55
CA LEU A 54 20.70 -6.38 -2.29
C LEU A 54 20.62 -7.36 -3.46
N LEU A 55 20.98 -8.60 -3.21
CA LEU A 55 20.87 -9.69 -4.17
C LEU A 55 19.55 -10.44 -3.95
N GLY A 56 18.84 -10.69 -5.04
CA GLY A 56 17.62 -11.50 -5.04
C GLY A 56 16.31 -10.69 -5.07
N GLY A 57 15.20 -11.36 -4.82
CA GLY A 57 13.86 -10.77 -4.84
C GLY A 57 13.56 -9.98 -3.56
N VAL A 58 14.14 -8.80 -3.43
CA VAL A 58 13.91 -7.91 -2.30
C VAL A 58 13.14 -6.68 -2.77
N SER A 59 12.08 -6.33 -2.04
CA SER A 59 11.32 -5.10 -2.26
C SER A 59 11.31 -4.31 -0.95
N VAL A 60 11.51 -3.00 -1.05
CA VAL A 60 11.60 -2.10 0.10
C VAL A 60 10.56 -1.01 -0.03
N ILE A 61 9.86 -0.73 1.04
CA ILE A 61 8.90 0.35 1.17
C ILE A 61 9.38 1.28 2.28
N ASP A 62 9.61 2.53 1.94
CA ASP A 62 9.82 3.61 2.90
C ASP A 62 8.45 4.09 3.40
N MET A 63 8.18 3.89 4.67
CA MET A 63 6.90 4.25 5.28
C MET A 63 6.77 5.74 5.57
N LYS A 64 7.87 6.48 5.61
CA LYS A 64 7.84 7.92 5.79
C LYS A 64 7.13 8.59 4.60
N GLU A 65 7.53 8.23 3.39
CA GLU A 65 6.91 8.75 2.17
C GLU A 65 5.48 8.26 1.99
N MET A 66 5.22 6.99 2.31
CA MET A 66 3.92 6.37 2.12
C MET A 66 2.88 6.87 3.12
N SER A 67 3.25 7.08 4.38
CA SER A 67 2.33 7.57 5.42
C SER A 67 1.82 8.99 5.17
N GLU A 68 2.55 9.78 4.39
CA GLU A 68 2.11 11.11 3.97
C GLU A 68 1.09 11.04 2.82
N LYS A 69 1.19 10.03 1.96
CA LYS A 69 0.36 9.90 0.75
C LYS A 69 -0.93 9.13 0.96
N ALA A 70 -0.94 8.18 1.86
CA ALA A 70 -2.09 7.31 2.07
C ALA A 70 -2.26 6.92 3.54
N TYR A 71 -3.51 6.89 4.00
CA TYR A 71 -3.86 6.37 5.31
C TYR A 71 -4.36 4.94 5.20
N THR A 72 -3.82 4.07 6.04
CA THR A 72 -4.36 2.74 6.27
C THR A 72 -4.31 2.40 7.76
N SER A 73 -5.28 1.65 8.22
CA SER A 73 -5.29 1.13 9.60
C SER A 73 -4.47 -0.15 9.77
N ASN A 74 -4.12 -0.80 8.66
CA ASN A 74 -3.36 -2.05 8.64
C ASN A 74 -1.96 -1.80 8.06
N SER A 75 -0.93 -2.21 8.80
CA SER A 75 0.47 -2.06 8.38
C SER A 75 0.79 -2.80 7.07
N LEU A 76 0.17 -3.95 6.83
CA LEU A 76 0.34 -4.72 5.60
C LEU A 76 -0.47 -4.17 4.41
N GLY A 77 -1.50 -3.35 4.66
CA GLY A 77 -2.31 -2.74 3.60
C GLY A 77 -1.53 -1.86 2.64
N PHE A 78 -0.38 -1.32 3.06
CA PHE A 78 0.53 -0.61 2.17
C PHE A 78 1.27 -1.55 1.22
N VAL A 79 1.56 -2.76 1.66
CA VAL A 79 2.34 -3.74 0.90
C VAL A 79 1.53 -4.25 -0.29
N ASP A 80 0.22 -4.48 -0.10
CA ASP A 80 -0.67 -5.11 -1.09
C ASP A 80 -0.70 -4.38 -2.44
N ASN A 81 -0.61 -3.05 -2.42
CA ASN A 81 -0.79 -2.25 -3.63
C ASN A 81 0.52 -1.68 -4.20
N VAL A 82 1.61 -1.79 -3.46
CA VAL A 82 2.88 -1.13 -3.81
C VAL A 82 3.93 -2.15 -4.26
N VAL A 83 3.89 -3.36 -3.73
CA VAL A 83 4.92 -4.36 -4.01
C VAL A 83 4.45 -5.41 -5.00
N GLY A 84 5.13 -5.49 -6.13
CA GLY A 84 4.90 -6.55 -7.10
C GLY A 84 5.15 -7.94 -6.50
N GLY A 85 4.20 -8.87 -6.71
CA GLY A 85 4.24 -10.23 -6.17
C GLY A 85 3.79 -10.39 -4.73
N PHE A 86 3.14 -9.36 -4.18
CA PHE A 86 2.38 -9.42 -2.93
C PHE A 86 0.93 -9.00 -3.18
N ASN A 87 0.00 -9.80 -2.74
CA ASN A 87 -1.44 -9.54 -2.75
C ASN A 87 -2.07 -10.32 -1.59
N GLY A 88 -1.80 -9.87 -0.35
CA GLY A 88 -2.13 -10.63 0.85
C GLY A 88 -1.32 -11.92 1.02
N ASN A 89 -0.55 -12.30 0.03
CA ASN A 89 0.35 -13.47 0.03
C ASN A 89 1.60 -13.20 -0.81
N ILE A 90 2.69 -13.92 -0.53
CA ILE A 90 3.94 -13.83 -1.27
C ILE A 90 3.94 -14.92 -2.34
N TRP A 91 3.76 -14.54 -3.61
CA TRP A 91 3.75 -15.48 -4.75
C TRP A 91 2.79 -16.66 -4.56
N GLY A 92 1.58 -16.38 -4.03
CA GLY A 92 0.58 -17.40 -3.75
C GLY A 92 0.73 -18.13 -2.41
N ASN A 93 1.78 -17.84 -1.63
CA ASN A 93 1.97 -18.42 -0.29
C ASN A 93 1.41 -17.50 0.80
N THR A 94 0.46 -18.00 1.56
CA THR A 94 -0.18 -17.27 2.67
C THR A 94 0.59 -17.37 3.99
N GLU A 95 1.47 -18.38 4.12
CA GLU A 95 2.24 -18.65 5.34
C GLU A 95 3.65 -18.04 5.26
N TYR A 96 3.74 -16.75 5.01
CA TYR A 96 5.02 -16.04 5.08
C TYR A 96 5.37 -15.70 6.54
N LEU A 97 6.65 -15.49 6.79
CA LEU A 97 7.16 -15.12 8.12
C LEU A 97 7.11 -13.60 8.29
N VAL A 98 6.52 -13.12 9.38
CA VAL A 98 6.55 -11.70 9.75
C VAL A 98 7.55 -11.50 10.88
N ILE A 99 8.45 -10.54 10.69
CA ILE A 99 9.48 -10.16 11.63
C ILE A 99 9.38 -8.67 11.91
N VAL A 100 9.26 -8.32 13.17
CA VAL A 100 9.26 -6.92 13.64
C VAL A 100 10.48 -6.69 14.51
N ASP A 101 11.32 -5.77 14.10
CA ASP A 101 12.59 -5.43 14.79
C ASP A 101 13.45 -6.66 15.15
N GLY A 102 13.50 -7.63 14.22
CA GLY A 102 14.28 -8.85 14.38
C GLY A 102 13.56 -9.99 15.12
N MET A 103 12.36 -9.78 15.62
CA MET A 103 11.58 -10.81 16.31
C MET A 103 10.35 -11.23 15.51
N VAL A 104 10.02 -12.52 15.56
CA VAL A 104 8.80 -13.04 14.92
C VAL A 104 7.58 -12.57 15.70
N ARG A 105 6.78 -11.70 15.07
CA ARG A 105 5.58 -11.10 15.67
C ARG A 105 4.51 -10.91 14.60
N ASP A 106 3.27 -10.74 15.05
CA ASP A 106 2.16 -10.35 14.17
C ASP A 106 2.29 -8.87 13.77
N ALA A 107 2.18 -8.59 12.48
CA ALA A 107 2.19 -7.23 11.93
C ALA A 107 1.03 -6.37 12.45
N ASN A 108 -0.10 -6.97 12.81
CA ASN A 108 -1.29 -6.26 13.33
C ASN A 108 -1.03 -5.57 14.68
N ASN A 109 0.04 -5.97 15.37
CA ASN A 109 0.44 -5.37 16.65
C ASN A 109 1.31 -4.11 16.49
N VAL A 110 1.56 -3.66 15.25
CA VAL A 110 2.36 -2.48 14.96
C VAL A 110 1.52 -1.50 14.16
N LEU A 111 1.42 -0.28 14.66
CA LEU A 111 0.66 0.77 13.97
C LEU A 111 1.45 1.30 12.76
N PRO A 112 0.80 1.60 11.63
CA PRO A 112 1.50 2.05 10.43
C PRO A 112 2.40 3.28 10.62
N HIS A 113 2.02 4.19 11.50
CA HIS A 113 2.80 5.39 11.80
C HIS A 113 4.07 5.13 12.64
N GLU A 114 4.16 3.98 13.31
CA GLU A 114 5.36 3.54 14.05
C GLU A 114 6.40 2.91 13.13
N ILE A 115 6.00 2.52 11.92
CA ILE A 115 6.86 1.84 10.98
C ILE A 115 7.75 2.86 10.25
N ASP A 116 9.03 2.57 10.18
CA ASP A 116 10.01 3.28 9.39
C ASP A 116 10.14 2.66 7.99
N GLN A 117 10.35 1.36 7.93
CA GLN A 117 10.58 0.62 6.70
C GLN A 117 9.94 -0.76 6.74
N ILE A 118 9.40 -1.18 5.60
CA ILE A 118 8.96 -2.56 5.36
C ILE A 118 9.83 -3.16 4.25
N THR A 119 10.48 -4.27 4.55
CA THR A 119 11.29 -5.01 3.59
C THR A 119 10.66 -6.37 3.32
N LEU A 120 10.33 -6.63 2.07
CA LEU A 120 9.79 -7.89 1.60
C LEU A 120 10.90 -8.71 0.94
N LEU A 121 11.20 -9.86 1.52
CA LEU A 121 12.20 -10.81 1.03
C LEU A 121 11.50 -12.01 0.40
N LYS A 122 11.83 -12.27 -0.85
CA LYS A 122 11.20 -13.33 -1.65
C LYS A 122 12.25 -14.39 -2.03
N GLY A 123 11.86 -15.67 -1.94
CA GLY A 123 12.69 -16.77 -2.40
C GLY A 123 13.95 -17.02 -1.58
N ALA A 124 15.05 -17.33 -2.24
CA ALA A 124 16.28 -17.80 -1.61
C ALA A 124 16.91 -16.78 -0.62
N SER A 125 16.80 -15.48 -0.89
CA SER A 125 17.31 -14.44 0.00
C SER A 125 16.68 -14.48 1.39
N ALA A 126 15.38 -14.79 1.46
CA ALA A 126 14.69 -14.96 2.74
C ALA A 126 15.23 -16.17 3.53
N VAL A 127 15.44 -17.30 2.86
CA VAL A 127 15.94 -18.53 3.50
C VAL A 127 17.36 -18.37 4.01
N VAL A 128 18.23 -17.70 3.25
CA VAL A 128 19.62 -17.47 3.64
C VAL A 128 19.72 -16.63 4.91
N LEU A 129 18.84 -15.64 5.05
CA LEU A 129 18.88 -14.70 6.18
C LEU A 129 18.13 -15.20 7.42
N TYR A 130 17.00 -15.90 7.22
CA TYR A 130 16.08 -16.25 8.31
C TYR A 130 15.84 -17.75 8.47
N GLY A 131 16.55 -18.56 7.68
CA GLY A 131 16.50 -20.02 7.75
C GLY A 131 15.28 -20.65 7.07
N PRO A 132 15.07 -21.96 7.25
CA PRO A 132 14.04 -22.73 6.52
C PRO A 132 12.59 -22.25 6.75
N ARG A 133 12.31 -21.64 7.89
CA ARG A 133 10.99 -21.07 8.19
C ARG A 133 10.61 -19.94 7.25
N ALA A 134 11.59 -19.32 6.61
CA ALA A 134 11.41 -18.23 5.67
C ALA A 134 11.24 -18.71 4.20
N ALA A 135 11.10 -20.00 3.96
CA ALA A 135 11.01 -20.56 2.61
C ALA A 135 9.85 -19.99 1.79
N LYS A 136 8.77 -19.58 2.45
CA LYS A 136 7.58 -18.97 1.84
C LYS A 136 7.65 -17.44 1.73
N GLY A 137 8.79 -16.85 2.10
CA GLY A 137 9.04 -15.42 2.12
C GLY A 137 9.00 -14.80 3.51
N VAL A 138 9.52 -13.58 3.62
CA VAL A 138 9.60 -12.82 4.86
C VAL A 138 9.15 -11.39 4.62
N ILE A 139 8.34 -10.88 5.54
CA ILE A 139 8.07 -9.45 5.69
C ILE A 139 8.81 -8.97 6.94
N SER A 140 9.83 -8.16 6.74
CA SER A 140 10.58 -7.54 7.82
C SER A 140 10.13 -6.10 8.01
N ILE A 141 9.62 -5.80 9.19
CA ILE A 141 9.14 -4.48 9.60
C ILE A 141 10.19 -3.90 10.55
N THR A 142 10.66 -2.71 10.22
CA THR A 142 11.56 -1.93 11.09
C THR A 142 10.77 -0.76 11.63
N THR A 143 10.75 -0.59 12.95
CA THR A 143 10.05 0.54 13.59
C THR A 143 10.95 1.76 13.72
N LYS A 144 10.32 2.94 13.78
CA LYS A 144 11.01 4.20 14.01
C LYS A 144 11.73 4.19 15.33
N ARG A 145 12.96 4.66 15.31
CA ARG A 145 13.78 4.78 16.52
C ARG A 145 13.79 6.22 17.00
N GLY A 146 13.93 6.38 18.33
CA GLY A 146 14.11 7.70 18.92
C GLY A 146 15.41 8.33 18.47
N GLU A 147 15.35 9.60 18.08
CA GLU A 147 16.51 10.42 17.75
C GLU A 147 16.79 11.41 18.89
N ILE A 148 18.06 11.73 19.10
CA ILE A 148 18.45 12.78 20.05
C ILE A 148 18.19 14.12 19.37
N GLY A 149 17.29 14.92 19.93
CA GLY A 149 16.91 16.21 19.36
C GLY A 149 15.81 16.89 20.16
N ASP A 150 15.27 17.97 19.60
CA ASP A 150 14.17 18.71 20.19
C ASP A 150 12.87 17.89 20.22
N LEU A 151 11.99 18.23 21.17
CA LEU A 151 10.68 17.58 21.28
C LEU A 151 9.87 17.81 19.98
N ARG A 152 9.47 16.73 19.32
CA ARG A 152 8.60 16.75 18.16
C ARG A 152 7.27 16.10 18.50
N ILE A 153 6.19 16.80 18.29
CA ILE A 153 4.83 16.31 18.50
C ILE A 153 4.14 16.27 17.13
N ASN A 154 3.79 15.06 16.67
CA ASN A 154 3.04 14.87 15.45
C ASN A 154 1.62 14.42 15.81
N ILE A 155 0.63 15.14 15.30
CA ILE A 155 -0.79 14.82 15.50
C ILE A 155 -1.37 14.49 14.11
N HIS A 156 -1.87 13.27 13.95
CA HIS A 156 -2.55 12.84 12.74
C HIS A 156 -4.02 12.59 13.05
N ALA A 157 -4.91 13.23 12.31
CA ALA A 157 -6.35 13.03 12.41
C ALA A 157 -6.89 12.73 11.01
N ASN A 158 -7.59 11.62 10.86
CA ASN A 158 -8.20 11.22 9.60
C ASN A 158 -9.69 11.02 9.82
N THR A 159 -10.49 11.55 8.91
CA THR A 159 -11.92 11.29 8.85
C THR A 159 -12.29 10.85 7.43
N GLY A 160 -13.16 9.88 7.32
CA GLY A 160 -13.53 9.33 6.03
C GLY A 160 -14.99 8.93 6.01
N PHE A 161 -15.64 9.14 4.87
CA PHE A 161 -17.00 8.69 4.60
C PHE A 161 -16.95 7.62 3.53
N TYR A 162 -17.53 6.47 3.83
CA TYR A 162 -17.67 5.39 2.88
C TYR A 162 -19.03 5.47 2.22
N THR A 163 -19.06 5.78 0.94
CA THR A 163 -20.29 5.73 0.14
C THR A 163 -20.14 4.69 -0.94
N PRO A 164 -21.13 3.81 -1.14
CA PRO A 164 -21.08 2.85 -2.23
C PRO A 164 -21.08 3.61 -3.57
N LYS A 165 -20.14 3.28 -4.44
CA LYS A 165 -20.02 3.89 -5.77
C LYS A 165 -21.18 3.48 -6.68
N SER A 166 -21.63 2.25 -6.55
CA SER A 166 -22.77 1.69 -7.26
C SER A 166 -23.28 0.47 -6.51
N TYR A 167 -24.56 0.25 -6.56
CA TYR A 167 -25.18 -0.99 -6.12
C TYR A 167 -25.29 -1.97 -7.29
N PRO A 168 -25.11 -3.27 -7.08
CA PRO A 168 -25.35 -4.25 -8.11
C PRO A 168 -26.85 -4.23 -8.49
N LYS A 169 -27.11 -4.31 -9.79
CA LYS A 169 -28.47 -4.51 -10.28
C LYS A 169 -28.74 -6.00 -10.34
N TYR A 170 -29.71 -6.44 -9.59
CA TYR A 170 -30.15 -7.82 -9.61
C TYR A 170 -31.30 -8.01 -10.62
N LEU A 171 -31.39 -9.22 -11.12
CA LEU A 171 -32.51 -9.65 -11.97
C LEU A 171 -33.79 -9.69 -11.15
N GLY A 172 -34.91 -9.37 -11.81
CA GLY A 172 -36.21 -9.61 -11.21
C GLY A 172 -36.50 -11.10 -11.06
N SER A 173 -37.45 -11.43 -10.18
CA SER A 173 -37.80 -12.83 -9.87
C SER A 173 -38.12 -13.66 -11.11
N ALA A 174 -38.90 -13.13 -12.03
CA ALA A 174 -39.27 -13.82 -13.27
C ALA A 174 -38.07 -14.03 -14.22
N GLU A 175 -37.20 -13.02 -14.34
CA GLU A 175 -35.97 -13.11 -15.14
C GLU A 175 -35.02 -14.16 -14.56
N TYR A 176 -34.83 -14.14 -13.24
CA TYR A 176 -34.03 -15.14 -12.54
C TYR A 176 -34.53 -16.55 -12.79
N MET A 177 -35.84 -16.79 -12.63
CA MET A 177 -36.46 -18.12 -12.85
C MET A 177 -36.28 -18.61 -14.27
N THR A 178 -36.39 -17.69 -15.24
CA THR A 178 -36.21 -18.02 -16.66
C THR A 178 -34.80 -18.45 -16.95
N LEU A 179 -33.81 -17.64 -16.53
CA LEU A 179 -32.39 -17.97 -16.72
C LEU A 179 -31.95 -19.20 -15.95
N TYR A 180 -32.51 -19.42 -14.77
CA TYR A 180 -32.23 -20.62 -13.99
C TYR A 180 -32.74 -21.89 -14.70
N ASN A 181 -33.95 -21.83 -15.27
CA ASN A 181 -34.48 -22.96 -16.06
C ASN A 181 -33.65 -23.20 -17.32
N GLU A 182 -33.18 -22.15 -17.97
CA GLU A 182 -32.30 -22.25 -19.14
C GLU A 182 -30.97 -22.92 -18.76
N ALA A 183 -30.35 -22.51 -17.66
CA ALA A 183 -29.13 -23.13 -17.16
C ALA A 183 -29.34 -24.62 -16.86
N ARG A 184 -30.44 -24.99 -16.23
CA ARG A 184 -30.78 -26.40 -15.98
C ARG A 184 -31.01 -27.19 -17.27
N ALA A 185 -31.64 -26.59 -18.26
CA ALA A 185 -31.83 -27.24 -19.54
C ALA A 185 -30.49 -27.49 -20.26
N ASN A 186 -29.54 -26.56 -20.17
CA ASN A 186 -28.18 -26.73 -20.70
C ASN A 186 -27.42 -27.88 -19.99
N ASP A 187 -27.71 -28.10 -18.70
CA ASP A 187 -27.15 -29.21 -17.92
C ASP A 187 -27.94 -30.53 -18.13
N GLY A 188 -28.95 -30.56 -19.01
CA GLY A 188 -29.79 -31.72 -19.26
C GLY A 188 -30.77 -32.07 -18.12
N LEU A 189 -31.04 -31.11 -17.24
CA LEU A 189 -31.93 -31.26 -16.11
C LEU A 189 -33.32 -30.69 -16.40
N ALA A 190 -34.37 -31.22 -15.73
CA ALA A 190 -35.73 -30.68 -15.85
C ALA A 190 -35.82 -29.25 -15.30
N ALA A 191 -36.74 -28.45 -15.87
CA ALA A 191 -37.05 -27.12 -15.36
C ALA A 191 -37.51 -27.18 -13.89
N ASN A 192 -37.06 -26.22 -13.10
CA ASN A 192 -37.37 -26.14 -11.67
C ASN A 192 -38.61 -25.25 -11.42
N TYR A 193 -38.81 -24.26 -12.26
CA TYR A 193 -39.93 -23.31 -12.16
C TYR A 193 -40.91 -23.53 -13.31
N SER A 194 -42.23 -23.55 -12.98
CA SER A 194 -43.26 -23.67 -14.01
C SER A 194 -43.43 -22.35 -14.79
N GLN A 195 -43.96 -22.43 -15.99
CA GLN A 195 -44.25 -21.22 -16.79
C GLN A 195 -45.32 -20.36 -16.11
N GLU A 196 -46.24 -21.01 -15.36
CA GLU A 196 -47.27 -20.29 -14.59
C GLU A 196 -46.66 -19.49 -13.45
N ASP A 197 -45.67 -20.06 -12.72
CA ASP A 197 -44.98 -19.35 -11.65
C ASP A 197 -44.22 -18.15 -12.20
N ILE A 198 -43.48 -18.34 -13.30
CA ILE A 198 -42.74 -17.26 -13.97
C ILE A 198 -43.70 -16.11 -14.38
N PHE A 199 -44.83 -16.46 -14.97
CA PHE A 199 -45.86 -15.48 -15.37
C PHE A 199 -46.45 -14.74 -14.17
N ASN A 200 -46.76 -15.44 -13.09
CA ASN A 200 -47.31 -14.86 -11.87
C ASN A 200 -46.31 -13.91 -11.19
N HIS A 201 -45.01 -14.23 -11.18
CA HIS A 201 -43.95 -13.33 -10.69
C HIS A 201 -43.74 -12.12 -11.62
N ALA A 202 -43.85 -12.31 -12.95
CA ALA A 202 -43.75 -11.22 -13.92
C ALA A 202 -44.91 -10.24 -13.85
N SER A 203 -46.13 -10.78 -13.67
CA SER A 203 -47.36 -9.96 -13.62
C SER A 203 -47.56 -9.25 -12.28
N GLY A 204 -46.88 -9.68 -11.20
CA GLY A 204 -47.07 -9.15 -9.85
C GLY A 204 -48.50 -9.35 -9.31
N SER A 205 -49.21 -10.39 -9.77
CA SER A 205 -50.61 -10.65 -9.46
C SER A 205 -50.90 -10.70 -7.97
N ASN A 206 -49.97 -11.18 -7.16
CA ASN A 206 -50.07 -11.19 -5.70
C ASN A 206 -48.65 -11.00 -5.11
N PRO A 207 -48.27 -9.78 -4.64
CA PRO A 207 -46.96 -9.48 -4.11
C PRO A 207 -46.55 -10.31 -2.88
N TYR A 208 -47.53 -10.82 -2.11
CA TYR A 208 -47.23 -11.64 -0.95
C TYR A 208 -46.90 -13.08 -1.34
N ARG A 209 -47.51 -13.58 -2.41
CA ARG A 209 -47.27 -14.95 -2.87
C ARG A 209 -46.15 -15.02 -3.93
N TYR A 210 -46.02 -14.00 -4.74
CA TYR A 210 -45.07 -13.89 -5.83
C TYR A 210 -44.21 -12.62 -5.66
N PRO A 211 -43.30 -12.63 -4.66
CA PRO A 211 -42.51 -11.44 -4.32
C PRO A 211 -41.47 -11.14 -5.40
N ASN A 212 -41.28 -9.86 -5.66
CA ASN A 212 -40.22 -9.34 -6.51
C ASN A 212 -39.61 -8.12 -5.82
N PHE A 213 -38.62 -8.34 -4.94
CA PHE A 213 -38.01 -7.29 -4.15
C PHE A 213 -36.59 -7.01 -4.62
N ASP A 214 -36.31 -5.72 -4.85
CA ASP A 214 -34.94 -5.24 -4.99
C ASP A 214 -34.45 -4.73 -3.64
N MET A 215 -33.63 -5.52 -2.97
CA MET A 215 -33.06 -5.21 -1.65
C MET A 215 -32.12 -4.00 -1.67
N TYR A 216 -31.66 -3.57 -2.85
CA TYR A 216 -30.79 -2.42 -3.03
C TYR A 216 -31.54 -1.20 -3.60
N SER A 217 -32.86 -1.25 -3.66
CA SER A 217 -33.64 -0.07 -4.04
C SER A 217 -33.60 1.00 -2.95
N SER A 218 -33.75 2.25 -3.34
CA SER A 218 -33.80 3.39 -2.40
C SER A 218 -34.90 3.32 -1.36
N GLU A 219 -35.87 2.41 -1.55
CA GLU A 219 -36.98 2.19 -0.61
C GLU A 219 -36.50 1.43 0.63
N TYR A 220 -35.55 0.50 0.48
CA TYR A 220 -35.03 -0.34 1.57
C TYR A 220 -33.71 0.17 2.15
N LEU A 221 -32.93 0.93 1.38
CA LEU A 221 -31.68 1.53 1.81
C LEU A 221 -31.94 2.97 2.31
N LYS A 222 -32.36 3.09 3.54
CA LYS A 222 -32.52 4.39 4.22
C LYS A 222 -31.41 4.62 5.20
#